data_5ed73b18500069a5ee20eb08e3bb1fd8
#
_entry.id   5ed73b18500069a5ee20eb08e3bb1fd8
#
_cell.length_a   1.000
_cell.length_b   1.000
_cell.length_c   1.000
_cell.angle_alpha   90.00
_cell.angle_beta   90.00
_cell.angle_gamma   90.00
#
_symmetry.space_group_name_H-M   'P 1'
#
loop_
_entity.id
_entity.type
_entity.pdbx_description
1 polymer ?
#
loop_
_entity_poly.entity_id
_entity_poly.type
_entity_poly.pdbx_seq_one_letter_code
_entity_poly.pdbx_strand_id
1 'polypeptide(L)'
;MFKKKPTASEVDGVQYRRAKTWQIICYACNALVGMSVYSLIGMASYSASIGYGITTAAVGIILTCTRILDGITDPLLAFVYDRVNTKFGKLRVLLVAGYLIEAVALYAMFTGFSSKGMGLVAFTLLYVVYVIGYTITNMTAQTIPAIMTNDPRQRPTIGVWTTAFNYLVPMVMSMVLNVVLLPKCGGTYNQAFLTAACNITLIVAAIGTLLVCLGVSAFDKPENFVGTKKAEPLKMADIVEVLKHNKPLQCYIASNASDKLAQQVGSQAIINTILGGIIIGNIALGTILTVISLSLIHISEPT
;
A
#
# COMPACT_ATOMS: atom_id res chain seq x y z
N MET A 1 39.45 -16.97 5.13
CA MET A 1 39.54 -15.80 4.22
C MET A 1 38.46 -15.92 3.14
N PHE A 2 37.31 -15.31 3.33
CA PHE A 2 36.18 -15.38 2.37
C PHE A 2 36.57 -14.59 1.11
N LYS A 3 36.78 -15.29 -0.02
CA LYS A 3 36.98 -14.64 -1.32
C LYS A 3 35.74 -13.78 -1.62
N LYS A 4 35.94 -12.46 -1.70
CA LYS A 4 34.92 -11.51 -2.13
C LYS A 4 34.45 -11.95 -3.52
N LYS A 5 33.18 -12.32 -3.67
CA LYS A 5 32.60 -12.63 -5.00
C LYS A 5 32.83 -11.42 -5.92
N PRO A 6 33.32 -11.65 -7.17
CA PRO A 6 33.56 -10.55 -8.11
C PRO A 6 32.28 -9.72 -8.27
N THR A 7 32.43 -8.41 -8.31
CA THR A 7 31.34 -7.49 -8.58
C THR A 7 30.82 -7.72 -10.00
N ALA A 8 29.52 -7.55 -10.24
CA ALA A 8 28.95 -7.77 -11.58
C ALA A 8 29.64 -6.93 -12.67
N SER A 9 30.13 -5.73 -12.34
CA SER A 9 30.92 -4.87 -13.20
C SER A 9 32.27 -5.48 -13.62
N GLU A 10 32.86 -6.34 -12.79
CA GLU A 10 34.12 -7.04 -13.11
C GLU A 10 33.89 -8.22 -14.07
N VAL A 11 32.65 -8.74 -14.15
CA VAL A 11 32.31 -9.88 -15.01
C VAL A 11 31.87 -9.43 -16.40
N ASP A 12 31.06 -8.35 -16.49
CA ASP A 12 30.38 -7.95 -17.73
C ASP A 12 30.94 -6.65 -18.34
N GLY A 13 31.91 -5.99 -17.68
CA GLY A 13 32.45 -4.68 -18.09
C GLY A 13 31.46 -3.52 -17.97
N VAL A 14 30.28 -3.78 -17.41
CA VAL A 14 29.20 -2.78 -17.25
C VAL A 14 29.22 -2.25 -15.83
N GLN A 15 29.21 -0.93 -15.64
CA GLN A 15 29.08 -0.33 -14.32
C GLN A 15 27.64 -0.42 -13.82
N TYR A 16 27.40 -1.29 -12.86
CA TYR A 16 26.11 -1.45 -12.20
C TYR A 16 25.99 -0.54 -10.97
N ARG A 17 24.90 0.21 -10.90
CA ARG A 17 24.51 0.92 -9.69
C ARG A 17 23.82 -0.05 -8.73
N ARG A 18 24.32 -0.15 -7.51
CA ARG A 18 23.78 -1.02 -6.47
C ARG A 18 23.38 -0.24 -5.23
N ALA A 19 22.23 -0.58 -4.66
CA ALA A 19 21.82 -0.07 -3.37
C ALA A 19 22.49 -0.84 -2.22
N LYS A 20 22.79 -0.14 -1.13
CA LYS A 20 23.24 -0.77 0.11
C LYS A 20 22.06 -1.49 0.80
N THR A 21 22.34 -2.55 1.57
CA THR A 21 21.28 -3.32 2.25
C THR A 21 20.37 -2.46 3.13
N TRP A 22 20.93 -1.51 3.89
CA TRP A 22 20.15 -0.61 4.71
C TRP A 22 19.18 0.27 3.89
N GLN A 23 19.56 0.69 2.67
CA GLN A 23 18.71 1.45 1.76
C GLN A 23 17.54 0.62 1.25
N ILE A 24 17.81 -0.67 0.97
CA ILE A 24 16.77 -1.64 0.58
C ILE A 24 15.78 -1.86 1.72
N ILE A 25 16.27 -2.00 2.95
CA ILE A 25 15.41 -2.15 4.14
C ILE A 25 14.59 -0.87 4.37
N CYS A 26 15.20 0.30 4.28
CA CYS A 26 14.47 1.58 4.36
C CYS A 26 13.38 1.70 3.28
N TYR A 27 13.66 1.24 2.06
CA TYR A 27 12.64 1.18 1.02
C TYR A 27 11.53 0.17 1.35
N ALA A 28 11.88 -1.02 1.86
CA ALA A 28 10.91 -2.02 2.27
C ALA A 28 9.95 -1.49 3.38
N CYS A 29 10.41 -0.51 4.19
CA CYS A 29 9.54 0.21 5.14
C CYS A 29 8.40 0.99 4.46
N ASN A 30 8.33 1.07 3.12
CA ASN A 30 7.14 1.55 2.42
C ASN A 30 5.89 0.73 2.76
N ALA A 31 6.05 -0.52 3.14
CA ALA A 31 4.95 -1.33 3.67
C ALA A 31 4.30 -0.72 4.92
N LEU A 32 5.05 0.03 5.76
CA LEU A 32 4.48 0.77 6.89
C LEU A 32 3.48 1.84 6.44
N VAL A 33 3.67 2.42 5.26
CA VAL A 33 2.72 3.37 4.68
C VAL A 33 1.54 2.60 4.09
N GLY A 34 1.77 1.81 3.05
CA GLY A 34 0.70 1.19 2.27
C GLY A 34 -0.11 0.16 3.07
N MET A 35 0.54 -0.76 3.80
CA MET A 35 -0.14 -1.86 4.46
C MET A 35 -0.81 -1.46 5.78
N SER A 36 -0.28 -0.46 6.51
CA SER A 36 -0.97 0.05 7.70
C SER A 36 -2.24 0.82 7.33
N VAL A 37 -2.17 1.66 6.29
CA VAL A 37 -3.35 2.35 5.76
C VAL A 37 -4.36 1.37 5.18
N TYR A 38 -3.92 0.33 4.47
CA TYR A 38 -4.78 -0.73 3.97
C TYR A 38 -5.57 -1.41 5.11
N SER A 39 -4.91 -1.69 6.25
CA SER A 39 -5.57 -2.23 7.44
C SER A 39 -6.62 -1.28 8.03
N LEU A 40 -6.35 0.03 8.03
CA LEU A 40 -7.31 1.05 8.48
C LEU A 40 -8.51 1.16 7.53
N ILE A 41 -8.27 1.17 6.22
CA ILE A 41 -9.33 1.24 5.20
C ILE A 41 -10.24 -0.01 5.24
N GLY A 42 -9.72 -1.15 5.66
CA GLY A 42 -10.55 -2.33 5.95
C GLY A 42 -11.64 -2.06 6.99
N MET A 43 -11.48 -1.02 7.82
CA MET A 43 -12.46 -0.56 8.82
C MET A 43 -13.33 0.61 8.32
N ALA A 44 -13.20 1.04 7.07
CA ALA A 44 -13.93 2.19 6.52
C ALA A 44 -15.45 2.01 6.58
N SER A 45 -15.94 0.76 6.44
CA SER A 45 -17.37 0.45 6.59
C SER A 45 -17.92 0.78 7.97
N TYR A 46 -17.12 0.55 9.02
CA TYR A 46 -17.50 0.92 10.39
C TYR A 46 -17.48 2.43 10.59
N SER A 47 -16.45 3.12 10.09
CA SER A 47 -16.38 4.57 10.14
C SER A 47 -17.57 5.22 9.41
N ALA A 48 -17.91 4.73 8.23
CA ALA A 48 -19.06 5.21 7.47
C ALA A 48 -20.38 4.97 8.18
N SER A 49 -20.57 3.79 8.77
CA SER A 49 -21.81 3.45 9.46
C SER A 49 -21.97 4.21 10.78
N ILE A 50 -20.92 4.24 11.62
CA ILE A 50 -20.98 4.85 12.97
C ILE A 50 -20.91 6.37 12.88
N GLY A 51 -20.01 6.90 12.05
CA GLY A 51 -19.73 8.33 11.99
C GLY A 51 -20.61 9.11 11.04
N TYR A 52 -21.02 8.52 9.92
CA TYR A 52 -21.75 9.20 8.85
C TYR A 52 -23.18 8.69 8.68
N GLY A 53 -23.60 7.66 9.41
CA GLY A 53 -24.93 7.08 9.31
C GLY A 53 -25.23 6.40 7.96
N ILE A 54 -24.20 5.92 7.25
CA ILE A 54 -24.30 5.32 5.93
C ILE A 54 -24.50 3.81 6.08
N THR A 55 -25.42 3.24 5.32
CA THR A 55 -25.63 1.78 5.31
C THR A 55 -24.42 1.05 4.70
N THR A 56 -24.11 -0.13 5.20
CA THR A 56 -23.01 -0.95 4.71
C THR A 56 -23.09 -1.24 3.20
N ALA A 57 -24.30 -1.41 2.69
CA ALA A 57 -24.54 -1.61 1.25
C ALA A 57 -24.12 -0.35 0.43
N ALA A 58 -24.48 0.85 0.88
CA ALA A 58 -24.07 2.08 0.21
C ALA A 58 -22.55 2.29 0.26
N VAL A 59 -21.91 1.95 1.38
CA VAL A 59 -20.43 1.95 1.48
C VAL A 59 -19.80 0.99 0.47
N GLY A 60 -20.33 -0.23 0.34
CA GLY A 60 -19.84 -1.19 -0.66
C GLY A 60 -19.91 -0.65 -2.09
N ILE A 61 -20.98 0.06 -2.44
CA ILE A 61 -21.12 0.73 -3.74
C ILE A 61 -20.07 1.83 -3.91
N ILE A 62 -19.86 2.68 -2.91
CA ILE A 62 -18.84 3.74 -2.94
C ILE A 62 -17.45 3.14 -3.16
N LEU A 63 -17.10 2.13 -2.37
CA LEU A 63 -15.79 1.46 -2.49
C LEU A 63 -15.58 0.82 -3.87
N THR A 64 -16.64 0.28 -4.49
CA THR A 64 -16.58 -0.29 -5.84
C THR A 64 -16.45 0.80 -6.90
N CYS A 65 -17.26 1.85 -6.83
CA CYS A 65 -17.21 2.96 -7.78
C CYS A 65 -15.87 3.69 -7.74
N THR A 66 -15.27 3.87 -6.57
CA THR A 66 -13.95 4.50 -6.45
C THR A 66 -12.84 3.65 -7.05
N ARG A 67 -12.94 2.31 -7.07
CA ARG A 67 -12.00 1.44 -7.80
C ARG A 67 -12.05 1.63 -9.32
N ILE A 68 -13.22 1.92 -9.86
CA ILE A 68 -13.36 2.29 -11.28
C ILE A 68 -12.71 3.64 -11.55
N LEU A 69 -12.87 4.60 -10.61
CA LEU A 69 -12.19 5.90 -10.69
C LEU A 69 -10.66 5.76 -10.64
N ASP A 70 -10.10 4.83 -9.87
CA ASP A 70 -8.67 4.55 -9.85
C ASP A 70 -8.14 4.26 -11.26
N GLY A 71 -8.84 3.43 -12.03
CA GLY A 71 -8.47 3.11 -13.42
C GLY A 71 -8.42 4.34 -14.35
N ILE A 72 -9.12 5.42 -14.02
CA ILE A 72 -9.13 6.69 -14.77
C ILE A 72 -8.07 7.65 -14.21
N THR A 73 -7.94 7.71 -12.89
CA THR A 73 -7.04 8.66 -12.22
C THR A 73 -5.57 8.24 -12.33
N ASP A 74 -5.28 6.94 -12.38
CA ASP A 74 -3.90 6.43 -12.51
C ASP A 74 -3.17 6.98 -13.74
N PRO A 75 -3.71 6.92 -14.97
CA PRO A 75 -3.09 7.54 -16.13
C PRO A 75 -2.93 9.05 -16.01
N LEU A 76 -3.93 9.76 -15.44
CA LEU A 76 -3.85 11.21 -15.25
C LEU A 76 -2.75 11.60 -14.28
N LEU A 77 -2.62 10.89 -13.18
CA LEU A 77 -1.57 11.12 -12.18
C LEU A 77 -0.18 10.75 -12.72
N ALA A 78 -0.08 9.79 -13.65
CA ALA A 78 1.17 9.51 -14.35
C ALA A 78 1.68 10.73 -15.13
N PHE A 79 0.81 11.50 -15.80
CA PHE A 79 1.20 12.76 -16.45
C PHE A 79 1.68 13.82 -15.45
N VAL A 80 1.05 13.92 -14.29
CA VAL A 80 1.49 14.81 -13.21
C VAL A 80 2.85 14.37 -12.70
N TYR A 81 3.01 13.06 -12.46
CA TYR A 81 4.27 12.46 -12.04
C TYR A 81 5.42 12.83 -12.96
N ASP A 82 5.23 12.78 -14.28
CA ASP A 82 6.29 13.05 -15.25
C ASP A 82 6.69 14.55 -15.30
N ARG A 83 5.79 15.45 -14.94
CA ARG A 83 6.04 16.89 -14.94
C ARG A 83 6.72 17.43 -13.68
N VAL A 84 6.65 16.68 -12.58
CA VAL A 84 7.28 17.10 -11.32
C VAL A 84 8.79 16.95 -11.41
N ASN A 85 9.48 18.07 -11.32
CA ASN A 85 10.94 18.13 -11.29
C ASN A 85 11.36 19.17 -10.26
N THR A 86 11.85 18.71 -9.09
CA THR A 86 12.18 19.59 -7.97
C THR A 86 13.65 19.45 -7.56
N LYS A 87 14.19 20.52 -6.98
CA LYS A 87 15.56 20.53 -6.43
C LYS A 87 15.75 19.55 -5.26
N PHE A 88 14.66 19.21 -4.55
CA PHE A 88 14.68 18.29 -3.40
C PHE A 88 14.55 16.83 -3.80
N GLY A 89 14.48 16.52 -5.09
CA GLY A 89 14.19 15.20 -5.65
C GLY A 89 12.73 15.06 -6.05
N LYS A 90 12.48 14.22 -7.04
CA LYS A 90 11.14 13.94 -7.56
C LYS A 90 10.36 13.00 -6.66
N LEU A 91 11.00 11.90 -6.28
CA LEU A 91 10.36 10.81 -5.52
C LEU A 91 10.00 11.24 -4.10
N ARG A 92 10.94 11.88 -3.40
CA ARG A 92 10.73 12.31 -2.02
C ARG A 92 9.59 13.32 -1.89
N VAL A 93 9.54 14.31 -2.79
CA VAL A 93 8.47 15.32 -2.78
C VAL A 93 7.11 14.69 -3.03
N LEU A 94 7.01 13.77 -4.00
CA LEU A 94 5.76 13.08 -4.31
C LEU A 94 5.32 12.14 -3.19
N LEU A 95 6.25 11.41 -2.55
CA LEU A 95 5.93 10.55 -1.40
C LEU A 95 5.37 11.36 -0.24
N VAL A 96 6.03 12.47 0.11
CA VAL A 96 5.58 13.32 1.23
C VAL A 96 4.25 14.00 0.88
N ALA A 97 4.10 14.54 -0.33
CA ALA A 97 2.85 15.18 -0.76
C ALA A 97 1.69 14.18 -0.79
N GLY A 98 1.90 12.99 -1.37
CA GLY A 98 0.90 11.92 -1.39
C GLY A 98 0.50 11.49 0.01
N TYR A 99 1.48 11.25 0.89
CA TYR A 99 1.21 10.93 2.29
C TYR A 99 0.43 12.04 3.02
N LEU A 100 0.75 13.31 2.83
CA LEU A 100 0.02 14.41 3.48
C LEU A 100 -1.44 14.49 3.02
N ILE A 101 -1.70 14.35 1.73
CA ILE A 101 -3.06 14.32 1.17
C ILE A 101 -3.83 13.15 1.78
N GLU A 102 -3.24 11.96 1.78
CA GLU A 102 -3.79 10.75 2.33
C GLU A 102 -4.07 10.88 3.84
N ALA A 103 -3.11 11.41 4.61
CA ALA A 103 -3.22 11.57 6.06
C ALA A 103 -4.34 12.56 6.45
N VAL A 104 -4.46 13.68 5.75
CA VAL A 104 -5.52 14.67 6.00
C VAL A 104 -6.89 14.06 5.70
N ALA A 105 -7.03 13.35 4.59
CA ALA A 105 -8.30 12.72 4.22
C ALA A 105 -8.70 11.63 5.22
N LEU A 106 -7.76 10.75 5.61
CA LEU A 106 -8.00 9.70 6.60
C LEU A 106 -8.32 10.26 7.97
N TYR A 107 -7.57 11.26 8.43
CA TYR A 107 -7.83 11.91 9.71
C TYR A 107 -9.24 12.52 9.73
N ALA A 108 -9.62 13.26 8.69
CA ALA A 108 -10.96 13.82 8.57
C ALA A 108 -12.04 12.71 8.54
N MET A 109 -11.81 11.64 7.79
CA MET A 109 -12.76 10.54 7.63
C MET A 109 -12.97 9.73 8.92
N PHE A 110 -11.93 9.51 9.73
CA PHE A 110 -12.02 8.66 10.93
C PHE A 110 -12.20 9.43 12.23
N THR A 111 -11.93 10.74 12.27
CA THR A 111 -11.97 11.53 13.52
C THR A 111 -12.86 12.77 13.47
N GLY A 112 -12.59 13.70 12.55
CA GLY A 112 -13.10 15.06 12.63
C GLY A 112 -14.58 15.22 12.21
N PHE A 113 -14.98 14.55 11.16
CA PHE A 113 -16.32 14.69 10.58
C PHE A 113 -17.24 13.52 10.91
N SER A 114 -16.70 12.44 11.43
CA SER A 114 -17.44 11.22 11.73
C SER A 114 -18.54 11.41 12.78
N SER A 115 -18.45 12.41 13.65
CA SER A 115 -19.47 12.66 14.70
C SER A 115 -20.58 13.62 14.31
N LYS A 116 -20.52 14.21 13.10
CA LYS A 116 -21.42 15.31 12.69
C LYS A 116 -22.55 14.91 11.72
N GLY A 117 -22.66 13.61 11.38
CA GLY A 117 -23.73 13.12 10.51
C GLY A 117 -23.73 13.74 9.10
N MET A 118 -22.57 14.10 8.57
CA MET A 118 -22.45 14.80 7.27
C MET A 118 -22.85 13.94 6.06
N GLY A 119 -23.18 12.67 6.28
CA GLY A 119 -23.80 11.82 5.29
C GLY A 119 -22.87 11.31 4.17
N LEU A 120 -23.50 10.72 3.18
CA LEU A 120 -22.88 9.98 2.08
C LEU A 120 -21.91 10.84 1.24
N VAL A 121 -22.28 12.09 0.95
CA VAL A 121 -21.49 12.97 0.08
C VAL A 121 -20.15 13.31 0.70
N ALA A 122 -20.13 13.67 1.99
CA ALA A 122 -18.90 14.03 2.69
C ALA A 122 -17.94 12.83 2.78
N PHE A 123 -18.45 11.66 3.12
CA PHE A 123 -17.66 10.44 3.15
C PHE A 123 -17.06 10.11 1.76
N THR A 124 -17.86 10.20 0.70
CA THR A 124 -17.42 9.93 -0.68
C THR A 124 -16.33 10.91 -1.10
N LEU A 125 -16.48 12.20 -0.83
CA LEU A 125 -15.48 13.21 -1.16
C LEU A 125 -14.15 12.96 -0.42
N LEU A 126 -14.21 12.69 0.88
CA LEU A 126 -13.02 12.37 1.67
C LEU A 126 -12.34 11.09 1.17
N TYR A 127 -13.13 10.09 0.79
CA TYR A 127 -12.59 8.84 0.24
C TYR A 127 -11.92 9.07 -1.12
N VAL A 128 -12.47 9.89 -2.00
CA VAL A 128 -11.84 10.26 -3.29
C VAL A 128 -10.52 11.00 -3.06
N VAL A 129 -10.47 11.94 -2.10
CA VAL A 129 -9.22 12.65 -1.76
C VAL A 129 -8.16 11.66 -1.22
N TYR A 130 -8.58 10.72 -0.36
CA TYR A 130 -7.72 9.64 0.10
C TYR A 130 -7.14 8.83 -1.07
N VAL A 131 -7.99 8.42 -2.02
CA VAL A 131 -7.58 7.65 -3.20
C VAL A 131 -6.53 8.37 -4.02
N ILE A 132 -6.70 9.68 -4.26
CA ILE A 132 -5.70 10.49 -4.96
C ILE A 132 -4.34 10.46 -4.24
N GLY A 133 -4.33 10.68 -2.92
CA GLY A 133 -3.10 10.59 -2.11
C GLY A 133 -2.46 9.22 -2.19
N TYR A 134 -3.24 8.16 -2.04
CA TYR A 134 -2.80 6.77 -2.13
C TYR A 134 -2.19 6.44 -3.50
N THR A 135 -2.83 6.86 -4.60
CA THR A 135 -2.31 6.62 -5.95
C THR A 135 -0.96 7.30 -6.16
N ILE A 136 -0.81 8.57 -5.72
CA ILE A 136 0.48 9.29 -5.82
C ILE A 136 1.57 8.55 -5.05
N THR A 137 1.30 8.12 -3.82
CA THR A 137 2.25 7.40 -2.97
C THR A 137 2.63 6.06 -3.57
N ASN A 138 1.63 5.28 -4.02
CA ASN A 138 1.81 3.94 -4.56
C ASN A 138 2.58 3.96 -5.89
N MET A 139 2.22 4.82 -6.84
CA MET A 139 2.94 4.98 -8.11
C MET A 139 4.39 5.38 -7.88
N THR A 140 4.63 6.32 -6.96
CA THR A 140 5.98 6.76 -6.61
C THR A 140 6.79 5.61 -6.01
N ALA A 141 6.21 4.85 -5.09
CA ALA A 141 6.87 3.71 -4.47
C ALA A 141 7.24 2.61 -5.47
N GLN A 142 6.38 2.33 -6.45
CA GLN A 142 6.64 1.31 -7.48
C GLN A 142 7.79 1.68 -8.43
N THR A 143 8.11 2.97 -8.60
CA THR A 143 9.22 3.41 -9.46
C THR A 143 10.58 3.36 -8.75
N ILE A 144 10.61 3.35 -7.42
CA ILE A 144 11.82 3.38 -6.61
C ILE A 144 12.79 2.22 -6.91
N PRO A 145 12.38 0.95 -7.00
CA PRO A 145 13.30 -0.17 -7.28
C PRO A 145 14.08 -0.02 -8.58
N ALA A 146 13.44 0.51 -9.61
CA ALA A 146 14.09 0.73 -10.90
C ALA A 146 15.20 1.81 -10.84
N ILE A 147 15.03 2.79 -9.94
CA ILE A 147 15.99 3.87 -9.74
C ILE A 147 17.09 3.47 -8.76
N MET A 148 16.79 2.64 -7.75
CA MET A 148 17.75 2.18 -6.77
C MET A 148 18.83 1.27 -7.36
N THR A 149 18.47 0.39 -8.30
CA THR A 149 19.40 -0.54 -8.92
C THR A 149 19.10 -0.83 -10.39
N ASN A 150 20.15 -0.83 -11.21
CA ASN A 150 20.10 -1.37 -12.57
C ASN A 150 20.70 -2.78 -12.67
N ASP A 151 21.19 -3.36 -11.53
CA ASP A 151 21.72 -4.71 -11.49
C ASP A 151 20.60 -5.75 -11.41
N PRO A 152 20.42 -6.60 -12.44
CA PRO A 152 19.40 -7.66 -12.42
C PRO A 152 19.55 -8.64 -11.26
N ARG A 153 20.77 -8.82 -10.74
CA ARG A 153 21.07 -9.76 -9.63
C ARG A 153 20.63 -9.20 -8.27
N GLN A 154 20.46 -7.89 -8.14
CA GLN A 154 20.04 -7.27 -6.89
C GLN A 154 18.51 -7.10 -6.81
N ARG A 155 17.81 -7.05 -7.95
CA ARG A 155 16.34 -6.89 -7.98
C ARG A 155 15.58 -7.95 -7.16
N PRO A 156 15.94 -9.27 -7.21
CA PRO A 156 15.29 -10.27 -6.36
C PRO A 156 15.44 -9.97 -4.87
N THR A 157 16.61 -9.47 -4.44
CA THR A 157 16.84 -9.11 -3.03
C THR A 157 15.89 -7.99 -2.56
N ILE A 158 15.64 -6.98 -3.41
CA ILE A 158 14.64 -5.94 -3.10
C ILE A 158 13.26 -6.57 -2.99
N GLY A 159 12.90 -7.49 -3.91
CA GLY A 159 11.64 -8.22 -3.87
C GLY A 159 11.44 -9.01 -2.57
N VAL A 160 12.45 -9.75 -2.13
CA VAL A 160 12.39 -10.51 -0.87
C VAL A 160 12.12 -9.62 0.33
N TRP A 161 12.85 -8.50 0.48
CA TRP A 161 12.64 -7.57 1.58
C TRP A 161 11.27 -6.90 1.54
N THR A 162 10.82 -6.45 0.36
CA THR A 162 9.49 -5.83 0.23
C THR A 162 8.37 -6.82 0.51
N THR A 163 8.48 -8.05 0.04
CA THR A 163 7.50 -9.10 0.32
C THR A 163 7.45 -9.41 1.82
N ALA A 164 8.60 -9.60 2.48
CA ALA A 164 8.66 -9.85 3.91
C ALA A 164 7.96 -8.74 4.72
N PHE A 165 8.21 -7.47 4.40
CA PHE A 165 7.58 -6.34 5.08
C PHE A 165 6.07 -6.22 4.74
N ASN A 166 5.67 -6.53 3.51
CA ASN A 166 4.26 -6.50 3.10
C ASN A 166 3.39 -7.53 3.85
N TYR A 167 3.98 -8.63 4.32
CA TYR A 167 3.29 -9.59 5.19
C TYR A 167 3.44 -9.26 6.67
N LEU A 168 4.63 -8.87 7.11
CA LEU A 168 4.91 -8.59 8.51
C LEU A 168 4.09 -7.39 9.04
N VAL A 169 4.04 -6.31 8.27
CA VAL A 169 3.38 -5.07 8.72
C VAL A 169 1.89 -5.25 8.97
N PRO A 170 1.05 -5.78 8.04
CA PRO A 170 -0.37 -5.96 8.32
C PRO A 170 -0.62 -6.97 9.45
N MET A 171 0.25 -7.99 9.60
CA MET A 171 0.18 -8.92 10.71
C MET A 171 0.37 -8.21 12.06
N VAL A 172 1.42 -7.41 12.19
CA VAL A 172 1.70 -6.64 13.42
C VAL A 172 0.61 -5.60 13.66
N MET A 173 0.19 -4.86 12.61
CA MET A 173 -0.88 -3.87 12.73
C MET A 173 -2.20 -4.50 13.16
N SER A 174 -2.57 -5.65 12.60
CA SER A 174 -3.77 -6.39 13.00
C SER A 174 -3.70 -6.81 14.47
N MET A 175 -2.56 -7.30 14.95
CA MET A 175 -2.37 -7.63 16.37
C MET A 175 -2.47 -6.38 17.27
N VAL A 176 -1.79 -5.29 16.89
CA VAL A 176 -1.83 -4.04 17.67
C VAL A 176 -3.26 -3.49 17.75
N LEU A 177 -3.97 -3.45 16.63
CA LEU A 177 -5.31 -2.88 16.59
C LEU A 177 -6.35 -3.79 17.27
N ASN A 178 -6.41 -5.07 16.92
CA ASN A 178 -7.49 -5.94 17.38
C ASN A 178 -7.21 -6.65 18.72
N VAL A 179 -5.94 -6.93 19.04
CA VAL A 179 -5.60 -7.64 20.27
C VAL A 179 -5.27 -6.68 21.41
N VAL A 180 -4.59 -5.55 21.11
CA VAL A 180 -4.14 -4.60 22.13
C VAL A 180 -5.10 -3.42 22.29
N LEU A 181 -5.49 -2.79 21.18
CA LEU A 181 -6.29 -1.56 21.22
C LEU A 181 -7.79 -1.83 21.42
N LEU A 182 -8.36 -2.80 20.70
CA LEU A 182 -9.79 -3.06 20.72
C LEU A 182 -10.33 -3.38 22.12
N PRO A 183 -9.68 -4.23 22.96
CA PRO A 183 -10.13 -4.48 24.32
C PRO A 183 -10.11 -3.22 25.20
N LYS A 184 -9.14 -2.33 24.98
CA LYS A 184 -9.03 -1.05 25.74
C LYS A 184 -10.16 -0.07 25.37
N CYS A 185 -10.74 -0.22 24.19
CA CYS A 185 -11.84 0.61 23.70
C CYS A 185 -13.23 -0.04 23.88
N GLY A 186 -13.36 -1.05 24.74
CA GLY A 186 -14.65 -1.71 25.04
C GLY A 186 -14.94 -2.95 24.22
N GLY A 187 -13.97 -3.52 23.51
CA GLY A 187 -14.09 -4.81 22.79
C GLY A 187 -14.91 -4.78 21.50
N THR A 188 -15.40 -3.61 21.09
CA THR A 188 -16.20 -3.41 19.87
C THR A 188 -15.63 -2.29 19.00
N TYR A 189 -15.90 -2.33 17.70
CA TYR A 189 -15.54 -1.25 16.78
C TYR A 189 -16.44 -0.04 17.04
N ASN A 190 -15.97 0.86 17.91
CA ASN A 190 -16.65 2.12 18.23
C ASN A 190 -15.81 3.31 17.74
N GLN A 191 -16.38 4.52 17.83
CA GLN A 191 -15.71 5.75 17.37
C GLN A 191 -14.37 6.00 18.08
N ALA A 192 -14.27 5.71 19.39
CA ALA A 192 -13.03 5.88 20.14
C ALA A 192 -11.92 4.96 19.61
N PHE A 193 -12.28 3.71 19.31
CA PHE A 193 -11.36 2.75 18.69
C PHE A 193 -10.91 3.23 17.30
N LEU A 194 -11.85 3.64 16.43
CA LEU A 194 -11.55 4.10 15.07
C LEU A 194 -10.63 5.33 15.08
N THR A 195 -10.88 6.27 15.96
CA THR A 195 -10.02 7.45 16.14
C THR A 195 -8.59 7.07 16.60
N ALA A 196 -8.49 6.19 17.61
CA ALA A 196 -7.20 5.73 18.10
C ALA A 196 -6.44 4.91 17.05
N ALA A 197 -7.13 4.04 16.31
CA ALA A 197 -6.57 3.25 15.21
C ALA A 197 -6.03 4.15 14.09
N CYS A 198 -6.78 5.19 13.72
CA CYS A 198 -6.35 6.18 12.75
C CYS A 198 -5.06 6.89 13.19
N ASN A 199 -5.01 7.40 14.43
CA ASN A 199 -3.84 8.08 14.95
C ASN A 199 -2.59 7.19 14.94
N ILE A 200 -2.70 5.93 15.40
CA ILE A 200 -1.59 4.97 15.36
C ILE A 200 -1.14 4.72 13.93
N THR A 201 -2.07 4.48 13.02
CA THR A 201 -1.78 4.22 11.61
C THR A 201 -1.06 5.40 10.96
N LEU A 202 -1.52 6.64 11.19
CA LEU A 202 -0.89 7.83 10.62
C LEU A 202 0.52 8.04 11.16
N ILE A 203 0.77 7.79 12.45
CA ILE A 203 2.11 7.87 13.02
C ILE A 203 3.03 6.82 12.39
N VAL A 204 2.58 5.59 12.28
CA VAL A 204 3.34 4.49 11.64
C VAL A 204 3.65 4.82 10.18
N ALA A 205 2.68 5.33 9.44
CA ALA A 205 2.85 5.73 8.05
C ALA A 205 3.80 6.93 7.91
N ALA A 206 3.77 7.91 8.83
CA ALA A 206 4.73 9.01 8.85
C ALA A 206 6.17 8.51 9.02
N ILE A 207 6.39 7.61 9.98
CA ILE A 207 7.70 6.98 10.21
C ILE A 207 8.14 6.22 8.95
N GLY A 208 7.24 5.44 8.34
CA GLY A 208 7.50 4.73 7.09
C GLY A 208 7.92 5.67 5.97
N THR A 209 7.17 6.75 5.74
CA THR A 209 7.49 7.77 4.72
C THR A 209 8.87 8.40 4.93
N LEU A 210 9.20 8.74 6.18
CA LEU A 210 10.52 9.30 6.51
C LEU A 210 11.64 8.30 6.23
N LEU A 211 11.47 7.04 6.61
CA LEU A 211 12.46 5.98 6.37
C LEU A 211 12.68 5.75 4.86
N VAL A 212 11.61 5.72 4.07
CA VAL A 212 11.70 5.59 2.60
C VAL A 212 12.43 6.80 2.02
N CYS A 213 12.08 8.02 2.42
CA CYS A 213 12.76 9.25 1.96
C CYS A 213 14.26 9.24 2.29
N LEU A 214 14.64 8.73 3.46
CA LEU A 214 16.06 8.58 3.83
C LEU A 214 16.77 7.54 2.94
N GLY A 215 16.16 6.38 2.74
CA GLY A 215 16.73 5.29 1.91
C GLY A 215 16.92 5.69 0.46
N VAL A 216 15.99 6.46 -0.10
CA VAL A 216 15.98 6.84 -1.53
C VAL A 216 16.77 8.13 -1.78
N SER A 217 17.13 8.88 -0.76
CA SER A 217 17.78 10.20 -0.88
C SER A 217 19.03 10.23 -1.76
N ALA A 218 19.82 9.16 -1.76
CA ALA A 218 21.03 9.04 -2.55
C ALA A 218 20.75 8.82 -4.05
N PHE A 219 19.57 8.28 -4.40
CA PHE A 219 19.19 7.89 -5.77
C PHE A 219 18.26 8.89 -6.44
N ASP A 220 17.57 9.70 -5.67
CA ASP A 220 16.59 10.69 -6.14
C ASP A 220 17.30 11.95 -6.67
N LYS A 221 18.04 11.77 -7.77
CA LYS A 221 18.77 12.82 -8.46
C LYS A 221 18.29 12.92 -9.91
N PRO A 222 18.22 14.13 -10.50
CA PRO A 222 17.79 14.33 -11.89
C PRO A 222 18.57 13.46 -12.89
N GLU A 223 19.86 13.23 -12.64
CA GLU A 223 20.74 12.41 -13.48
C GLU A 223 20.25 10.96 -13.64
N ASN A 224 19.58 10.42 -12.63
CA ASN A 224 19.08 9.05 -12.63
C ASN A 224 17.77 8.90 -13.44
N PHE A 225 17.12 10.00 -13.81
CA PHE A 225 15.89 10.03 -14.61
C PHE A 225 16.16 10.37 -16.10
N VAL A 226 17.38 10.75 -16.45
CA VAL A 226 17.76 11.17 -17.82
C VAL A 226 17.90 10.02 -18.81
N GLY A 227 17.72 8.77 -18.40
CA GLY A 227 17.89 7.58 -19.24
C GLY A 227 16.63 7.07 -19.95
N THR A 228 15.46 7.60 -19.65
CA THR A 228 14.24 7.28 -20.40
C THR A 228 14.19 8.17 -21.64
N LYS A 229 14.75 7.68 -22.78
CA LYS A 229 14.34 8.18 -24.10
C LYS A 229 12.81 8.31 -24.05
N LYS A 230 12.26 9.44 -24.51
CA LYS A 230 10.83 9.59 -24.71
C LYS A 230 10.36 8.36 -25.48
N ALA A 231 9.81 7.38 -24.74
CA ALA A 231 9.12 6.29 -25.37
C ALA A 231 7.98 6.93 -26.17
N GLU A 232 7.81 6.53 -27.41
CA GLU A 232 6.64 6.96 -28.18
C GLU A 232 5.40 6.69 -27.32
N PRO A 233 4.43 7.62 -27.29
CA PRO A 233 3.24 7.45 -26.46
C PRO A 233 2.54 6.16 -26.88
N LEU A 234 2.52 5.17 -26.00
CA LEU A 234 1.81 3.90 -26.19
C LEU A 234 0.35 4.20 -26.54
N LYS A 235 -0.06 3.77 -27.71
CA LYS A 235 -1.46 3.87 -28.13
C LYS A 235 -2.25 2.80 -27.42
N MET A 236 -3.47 3.09 -27.02
CA MET A 236 -4.36 2.10 -26.40
C MET A 236 -4.58 0.86 -27.29
N ALA A 237 -4.48 1.01 -28.61
CA ALA A 237 -4.53 -0.08 -29.56
C ALA A 237 -3.40 -1.10 -29.36
N ASP A 238 -2.17 -0.63 -29.09
CA ASP A 238 -1.00 -1.49 -28.89
C ASP A 238 -1.16 -2.33 -27.62
N ILE A 239 -1.73 -1.74 -26.57
CA ILE A 239 -2.02 -2.43 -25.29
C ILE A 239 -3.06 -3.54 -25.53
N VAL A 240 -4.14 -3.23 -26.27
CA VAL A 240 -5.20 -4.21 -26.58
C VAL A 240 -4.66 -5.33 -27.44
N GLU A 241 -3.78 -5.03 -28.40
CA GLU A 241 -3.17 -6.04 -29.26
C GLU A 241 -2.28 -7.00 -28.47
N VAL A 242 -1.43 -6.49 -27.57
CA VAL A 242 -0.59 -7.30 -26.68
C VAL A 242 -1.46 -8.17 -25.77
N LEU A 243 -2.54 -7.61 -25.21
CA LEU A 243 -3.46 -8.35 -24.35
C LEU A 243 -4.15 -9.50 -25.10
N LYS A 244 -4.56 -9.29 -26.35
CA LYS A 244 -5.25 -10.32 -27.15
C LYS A 244 -4.34 -11.48 -27.58
N HIS A 245 -3.07 -11.22 -27.86
CA HIS A 245 -2.16 -12.21 -28.44
C HIS A 245 -1.25 -12.90 -27.42
N ASN A 246 -1.19 -12.40 -26.16
CA ASN A 246 -0.31 -12.95 -25.12
C ASN A 246 -1.09 -13.76 -24.08
N LYS A 247 -1.31 -15.07 -24.35
CA LYS A 247 -1.98 -15.98 -23.40
C LYS A 247 -1.36 -16.05 -22.02
N PRO A 248 -0.01 -16.14 -21.84
CA PRO A 248 0.61 -16.09 -20.53
C PRO A 248 0.25 -14.84 -19.75
N LEU A 249 0.20 -13.68 -20.40
CA LEU A 249 -0.19 -12.42 -19.78
C LEU A 249 -1.66 -12.43 -19.33
N GLN A 250 -2.56 -12.99 -20.13
CA GLN A 250 -3.98 -13.15 -19.78
C GLN A 250 -4.16 -14.03 -18.54
N CYS A 251 -3.46 -15.18 -18.49
CA CYS A 251 -3.48 -16.06 -17.32
C CYS A 251 -2.91 -15.38 -16.08
N TYR A 252 -1.82 -14.62 -16.22
CA TYR A 252 -1.22 -13.86 -15.14
C TYR A 252 -2.17 -12.78 -14.59
N ILE A 253 -2.86 -12.05 -15.47
CA ILE A 253 -3.86 -11.05 -15.08
C ILE A 253 -5.02 -11.72 -14.32
N ALA A 254 -5.54 -12.83 -14.84
CA ALA A 254 -6.64 -13.56 -14.20
C ALA A 254 -6.24 -14.08 -12.80
N SER A 255 -5.05 -14.64 -12.66
CA SER A 255 -4.51 -15.11 -11.39
C SER A 255 -4.38 -13.97 -10.37
N ASN A 256 -3.76 -12.86 -10.78
CA ASN A 256 -3.60 -11.70 -9.90
C ASN A 256 -4.94 -11.06 -9.52
N ALA A 257 -5.91 -11.02 -10.45
CA ALA A 257 -7.24 -10.49 -10.15
C ALA A 257 -7.95 -11.35 -9.10
N SER A 258 -7.86 -12.68 -9.20
CA SER A 258 -8.43 -13.62 -8.22
C SER A 258 -7.78 -13.47 -6.85
N ASP A 259 -6.44 -13.36 -6.79
CA ASP A 259 -5.69 -13.16 -5.55
C ASP A 259 -6.06 -11.83 -4.88
N LYS A 260 -6.11 -10.75 -5.66
CA LYS A 260 -6.52 -9.43 -5.15
C LYS A 260 -7.95 -9.40 -4.65
N LEU A 261 -8.86 -10.10 -5.31
CA LEU A 261 -10.25 -10.23 -4.85
C LEU A 261 -10.31 -10.95 -3.49
N ALA A 262 -9.61 -12.06 -3.33
CA ALA A 262 -9.53 -12.81 -2.08
C ALA A 262 -8.93 -11.97 -0.95
N GLN A 263 -7.84 -11.25 -1.22
CA GLN A 263 -7.22 -10.35 -0.26
C GLN A 263 -8.17 -9.22 0.17
N GLN A 264 -8.88 -8.59 -0.77
CA GLN A 264 -9.83 -7.50 -0.49
C GLN A 264 -10.99 -7.96 0.38
N VAL A 265 -11.55 -9.13 0.10
CA VAL A 265 -12.62 -9.70 0.92
C VAL A 265 -12.09 -10.03 2.32
N GLY A 266 -10.96 -10.74 2.42
CA GLY A 266 -10.38 -11.18 3.69
C GLY A 266 -9.91 -10.04 4.61
N SER A 267 -9.54 -8.89 4.05
CA SER A 267 -9.06 -7.73 4.82
C SER A 267 -10.17 -6.89 5.45
N GLN A 268 -11.45 -7.13 5.11
CA GLN A 268 -12.55 -6.33 5.66
C GLN A 268 -12.79 -6.64 7.14
N ALA A 269 -12.91 -5.60 7.95
CA ALA A 269 -13.16 -5.74 9.40
C ALA A 269 -14.49 -6.46 9.70
N ILE A 270 -15.46 -6.41 8.79
CA ILE A 270 -16.73 -7.16 8.88
C ILE A 270 -16.47 -8.67 8.94
N ILE A 271 -15.52 -9.19 8.16
CA ILE A 271 -15.15 -10.62 8.20
C ILE A 271 -14.58 -10.98 9.57
N ASN A 272 -13.70 -10.14 10.13
CA ASN A 272 -13.18 -10.33 11.48
C ASN A 272 -14.29 -10.30 12.54
N THR A 273 -15.31 -9.47 12.38
CA THR A 273 -16.47 -9.43 13.28
C THR A 273 -17.30 -10.68 13.17
N ILE A 274 -17.54 -11.21 11.98
CA ILE A 274 -18.31 -12.45 11.79
C ILE A 274 -17.53 -13.64 12.36
N LEU A 275 -16.29 -13.84 11.94
CA LEU A 275 -15.49 -14.99 12.36
C LEU A 275 -15.09 -14.92 13.85
N GLY A 276 -14.51 -13.79 14.27
CA GLY A 276 -14.03 -13.61 15.62
C GLY A 276 -15.12 -13.25 16.62
N GLY A 277 -16.02 -12.32 16.25
CA GLY A 277 -17.05 -11.80 17.14
C GLY A 277 -18.26 -12.72 17.28
N ILE A 278 -18.81 -13.22 16.16
CA ILE A 278 -20.06 -14.01 16.16
C ILE A 278 -19.76 -15.50 16.36
N ILE A 279 -18.82 -16.07 15.57
CA ILE A 279 -18.57 -17.52 15.59
C ILE A 279 -17.72 -17.91 16.79
N ILE A 280 -16.62 -17.18 17.05
CA ILE A 280 -15.67 -17.48 18.14
C ILE A 280 -16.07 -16.78 19.44
N GLY A 281 -16.84 -15.70 19.39
CA GLY A 281 -17.24 -14.87 20.52
C GLY A 281 -16.15 -13.92 21.03
N ASN A 282 -14.98 -13.86 20.36
CA ASN A 282 -13.86 -12.98 20.73
C ASN A 282 -13.05 -12.58 19.48
N ILE A 283 -13.12 -11.30 19.11
CA ILE A 283 -12.43 -10.76 17.92
C ILE A 283 -10.91 -10.87 18.06
N ALA A 284 -10.37 -10.64 19.27
CA ALA A 284 -8.93 -10.73 19.50
C ALA A 284 -8.42 -12.16 19.28
N LEU A 285 -9.14 -13.15 19.79
CA LEU A 285 -8.81 -14.58 19.58
C LEU A 285 -8.93 -14.95 18.09
N GLY A 286 -9.97 -14.50 17.41
CA GLY A 286 -10.14 -14.69 15.97
C GLY A 286 -8.97 -14.13 15.17
N THR A 287 -8.48 -12.93 15.53
CA THR A 287 -7.30 -12.31 14.89
C THR A 287 -6.04 -13.13 15.12
N ILE A 288 -5.81 -13.63 16.35
CA ILE A 288 -4.64 -14.47 16.67
C ILE A 288 -4.68 -15.77 15.84
N LEU A 289 -5.82 -16.42 15.74
CA LEU A 289 -5.99 -17.64 14.95
C LEU A 289 -5.73 -17.38 13.46
N THR A 290 -6.20 -16.26 12.92
CA THR A 290 -5.94 -15.87 11.53
C THR A 290 -4.44 -15.65 11.28
N VAL A 291 -3.75 -14.98 12.19
CA VAL A 291 -2.30 -14.75 12.09
C VAL A 291 -1.52 -16.07 12.15
N ILE A 292 -1.90 -16.99 13.04
CA ILE A 292 -1.27 -18.32 13.13
C ILE A 292 -1.52 -19.12 11.85
N SER A 293 -2.74 -19.11 11.31
CA SER A 293 -3.05 -19.84 10.08
C SER A 293 -2.26 -19.33 8.89
N LEU A 294 -2.09 -18.02 8.74
CA LEU A 294 -1.25 -17.43 7.70
C LEU A 294 0.21 -17.86 7.84
N SER A 295 0.76 -17.89 9.05
CA SER A 295 2.14 -18.34 9.28
C SER A 295 2.34 -19.82 8.94
N LEU A 296 1.37 -20.67 9.24
CA LEU A 296 1.42 -22.12 8.94
C LEU A 296 1.33 -22.38 7.43
N ILE A 297 0.53 -21.63 6.67
CA ILE A 297 0.43 -21.75 5.21
C ILE A 297 1.77 -21.42 4.57
N HIS A 298 2.44 -20.35 4.99
CA HIS A 298 3.75 -19.97 4.46
C HIS A 298 4.89 -20.92 4.83
N ILE A 299 4.78 -21.66 5.94
CA ILE A 299 5.76 -22.69 6.32
C ILE A 299 5.56 -23.98 5.51
N SER A 300 4.33 -24.27 5.10
CA SER A 300 3.98 -25.50 4.38
C SER A 300 4.14 -25.42 2.86
N GLU A 301 4.29 -24.24 2.28
CA GLU A 301 4.62 -24.11 0.85
C GLU A 301 6.13 -24.28 0.63
N PRO A 302 6.57 -25.43 0.03
CA PRO A 302 7.96 -25.55 -0.39
C PRO A 302 8.20 -24.58 -1.54
N THR A 303 9.05 -23.62 -1.30
CA THR A 303 9.59 -22.72 -2.34
C THR A 303 10.39 -23.47 -3.39
#